data_f442edfe2633bfc75f749d7382b4c766
#
_entry.id   f442edfe2633bfc75f749d7382b4c766
#
_cell.length_a   1.000
_cell.length_b   1.000
_cell.length_c   1.000
_cell.angle_alpha   90.00
_cell.angle_beta   90.00
_cell.angle_gamma   90.00
#
_symmetry.space_group_name_H-M   'P 1'
#
loop_
_entity.id
_entity.type
_entity.pdbx_description
1 polymer ?
#
loop_
_entity_poly.entity_id
_entity_poly.type
_entity_poly.pdbx_seq_one_letter_code
_entity_poly.pdbx_strand_id
1 'polypeptide(L)'
;MSDDDLPMPDDDLPMPDDDLYVPEPDAIPRIPLPQDVQAMLLFGIFAILMLYTLYFAAGVVQPIIFAFVLNLLLQPSMRFLTALRLPRTVAALTIISVLFGAVGALGFALSGPVTTWIAKAPESLPRIEQQLRIFKQPIQDMQAASAKVETIAAGPPTNVSTVAVAGPGLSGLLFTGTRAFLASAVTSIVLLFFLLVTGDMFLRRLVEIMPTLTNKKQAVDISREIESNISAYLVTVSLMNLGVGVATGVAAYACGLSDPILWGTLAFFLNYVPIVGPLCGIAILFVVGLLTFDVLWRAALPAALYLLIHFIEG
;
A
#
# COMPACT_ATOMS: atom_id res chain seq x y z
N MET A 1 105.53 39.89 -2.32
CA MET A 1 104.31 40.45 -2.84
C MET A 1 103.13 39.69 -2.17
N SER A 2 102.51 40.39 -1.31
CA SER A 2 101.74 39.94 -0.14
C SER A 2 100.40 39.44 -0.54
N ASP A 3 100.07 38.25 -0.05
CA ASP A 3 98.76 37.61 -0.16
C ASP A 3 97.90 38.00 1.07
N ASP A 4 97.46 39.19 1.12
CA ASP A 4 96.59 39.68 2.23
C ASP A 4 95.57 40.65 1.74
N ASP A 5 94.62 40.19 0.94
CA ASP A 5 93.37 40.98 0.67
C ASP A 5 92.28 40.06 0.13
N LEU A 6 91.81 39.21 0.99
CA LEU A 6 90.53 38.57 0.78
C LEU A 6 89.52 39.17 1.77
N PRO A 7 88.44 39.84 1.29
CA PRO A 7 87.43 40.30 2.19
C PRO A 7 86.67 39.17 2.82
N MET A 8 86.53 39.22 4.13
CA MET A 8 85.62 38.33 4.91
C MET A 8 84.21 38.45 4.40
N PRO A 9 83.50 37.35 4.28
CA PRO A 9 82.08 37.39 3.94
C PRO A 9 81.28 37.99 5.10
N ASP A 10 80.40 38.97 4.77
CA ASP A 10 79.48 39.59 5.68
C ASP A 10 78.54 38.51 6.28
N ASP A 11 78.63 38.35 7.60
CA ASP A 11 77.72 37.49 8.40
C ASP A 11 76.34 38.05 8.66
N ASP A 12 75.94 39.04 7.87
CA ASP A 12 74.62 39.70 7.96
C ASP A 12 73.62 39.16 6.88
N LEU A 13 73.55 37.85 6.68
CA LEU A 13 72.40 37.27 5.98
C LEU A 13 71.24 37.16 6.98
N PRO A 14 70.13 37.89 6.74
CA PRO A 14 68.95 37.70 7.56
C PRO A 14 68.51 36.21 7.45
N MET A 15 68.44 35.54 8.59
CA MET A 15 67.85 34.20 8.71
C MET A 15 66.46 34.28 8.11
N PRO A 16 66.08 33.34 7.20
CA PRO A 16 64.69 33.29 6.74
C PRO A 16 63.81 33.01 7.95
N ASP A 17 62.84 33.90 8.16
CA ASP A 17 61.81 33.71 9.16
C ASP A 17 61.20 32.32 8.97
N ASP A 18 61.47 31.48 9.95
CA ASP A 18 60.91 30.10 10.05
C ASP A 18 59.40 30.15 10.42
N ASP A 19 58.66 31.11 9.96
CA ASP A 19 57.23 31.06 9.88
C ASP A 19 56.81 30.20 8.69
N LEU A 20 57.18 28.91 8.82
CA LEU A 20 56.48 27.89 8.05
C LEU A 20 54.97 28.04 8.37
N TYR A 21 54.29 28.80 7.54
CA TYR A 21 52.83 28.79 7.46
C TYR A 21 52.38 27.37 7.16
N VAL A 22 52.16 26.57 8.22
CA VAL A 22 51.44 25.32 8.12
C VAL A 22 50.01 25.72 7.82
N PRO A 23 49.51 25.49 6.58
CA PRO A 23 48.10 25.73 6.32
C PRO A 23 47.34 24.84 7.29
N GLU A 24 46.54 25.47 8.13
CA GLU A 24 45.54 24.74 8.96
C GLU A 24 44.79 23.78 8.05
N PRO A 25 44.72 22.47 8.42
CA PRO A 25 44.02 21.51 7.57
C PRO A 25 42.64 22.06 7.28
N ASP A 26 42.38 22.28 5.98
CA ASP A 26 41.18 22.85 5.44
C ASP A 26 39.96 22.42 6.26
N ALA A 27 39.42 23.33 7.03
CA ALA A 27 38.21 23.12 7.76
C ALA A 27 37.16 22.75 6.69
N ILE A 28 36.75 21.47 6.67
CA ILE A 28 35.71 20.98 5.80
C ILE A 28 34.60 22.03 5.82
N PRO A 29 34.24 22.64 4.67
CA PRO A 29 33.24 23.66 4.65
C PRO A 29 31.97 23.09 5.27
N ARG A 30 31.69 23.45 6.50
CA ARG A 30 30.43 23.13 7.15
C ARG A 30 29.38 23.86 6.34
N ILE A 31 28.67 23.13 5.49
CA ILE A 31 27.47 23.64 4.80
C ILE A 31 26.59 24.18 5.92
N PRO A 32 26.38 25.49 6.02
CA PRO A 32 25.51 26.05 7.04
C PRO A 32 24.12 25.49 6.79
N LEU A 33 23.66 24.60 7.67
CA LEU A 33 22.26 24.22 7.69
C LEU A 33 21.48 25.53 7.79
N PRO A 34 20.44 25.75 6.96
CA PRO A 34 19.68 26.97 6.97
C PRO A 34 19.05 27.15 8.36
N GLN A 35 19.68 27.95 9.20
CA GLN A 35 19.17 28.36 10.51
C GLN A 35 18.17 29.52 10.38
N ASP A 36 17.86 29.94 9.15
CA ASP A 36 16.88 30.96 8.87
C ASP A 36 15.48 30.42 9.09
N VAL A 37 14.81 30.94 10.10
CA VAL A 37 13.40 30.66 10.39
C VAL A 37 12.55 30.87 9.12
N GLN A 38 12.93 31.81 8.26
CA GLN A 38 12.28 32.06 6.99
C GLN A 38 12.42 30.88 6.00
N ALA A 39 13.59 30.27 5.89
CA ALA A 39 13.80 29.08 5.04
C ALA A 39 12.99 27.87 5.56
N MET A 40 12.91 27.71 6.87
CA MET A 40 12.12 26.66 7.51
C MET A 40 10.61 26.87 7.29
N LEU A 41 10.13 28.12 7.38
CA LEU A 41 8.73 28.46 7.08
C LEU A 41 8.40 28.26 5.59
N LEU A 42 9.30 28.70 4.69
CA LEU A 42 9.15 28.47 3.25
C LEU A 42 9.13 26.98 2.91
N PHE A 43 10.00 26.17 3.50
CA PHE A 43 9.99 24.73 3.35
C PHE A 43 8.69 24.11 3.87
N GLY A 44 8.20 24.57 5.03
CA GLY A 44 6.92 24.14 5.58
C GLY A 44 5.74 24.45 4.66
N ILE A 45 5.68 25.68 4.13
CA ILE A 45 4.65 26.09 3.17
C ILE A 45 4.76 25.28 1.87
N PHE A 46 5.97 25.09 1.36
CA PHE A 46 6.20 24.26 0.16
C PHE A 46 5.75 22.82 0.37
N ALA A 47 6.08 22.21 1.52
CA ALA A 47 5.66 20.86 1.86
C ALA A 47 4.12 20.73 1.94
N ILE A 48 3.45 21.70 2.56
CA ILE A 48 1.99 21.75 2.63
C ILE A 48 1.37 21.92 1.24
N LEU A 49 1.91 22.84 0.42
CA LEU A 49 1.46 23.02 -0.96
C LEU A 49 1.66 21.77 -1.81
N MET A 50 2.79 21.10 -1.65
CA MET A 50 3.08 19.82 -2.33
C MET A 50 2.11 18.74 -1.92
N LEU A 51 1.83 18.58 -0.61
CA LEU A 51 0.84 17.62 -0.10
C LEU A 51 -0.56 17.96 -0.62
N TYR A 52 -0.94 19.22 -0.64
CA TYR A 52 -2.23 19.67 -1.17
C TYR A 52 -2.35 19.41 -2.68
N THR A 53 -1.30 19.70 -3.43
CA THR A 53 -1.25 19.40 -4.87
C THR A 53 -1.35 17.90 -5.13
N LEU A 54 -0.63 17.09 -4.34
CA LEU A 54 -0.69 15.63 -4.44
C LEU A 54 -2.09 15.09 -4.10
N TYR A 55 -2.72 15.65 -3.07
CA TYR A 55 -4.10 15.31 -2.70
C TYR A 55 -5.09 15.63 -3.83
N PHE A 56 -4.96 16.80 -4.46
CA PHE A 56 -5.83 17.19 -5.58
C PHE A 56 -5.54 16.39 -6.85
N ALA A 57 -4.27 16.10 -7.11
CA ALA A 57 -3.84 15.30 -8.24
C ALA A 57 -4.24 13.82 -8.11
N ALA A 58 -4.46 13.32 -6.89
CA ALA A 58 -4.81 11.92 -6.64
C ALA A 58 -6.04 11.46 -7.43
N GLY A 59 -7.05 12.32 -7.56
CA GLY A 59 -8.26 12.04 -8.34
C GLY A 59 -8.00 11.77 -9.84
N VAL A 60 -6.91 12.30 -10.40
CA VAL A 60 -6.53 12.10 -11.81
C VAL A 60 -5.45 11.03 -11.94
N VAL A 61 -4.47 11.05 -11.04
CA VAL A 61 -3.31 10.13 -11.09
C VAL A 61 -3.71 8.70 -10.74
N GLN A 62 -4.60 8.52 -9.79
CA GLN A 62 -5.05 7.21 -9.34
C GLN A 62 -5.69 6.36 -10.47
N PRO A 63 -6.65 6.86 -11.26
CA PRO A 63 -7.18 6.13 -12.43
C PRO A 63 -6.12 5.77 -13.46
N ILE A 64 -5.14 6.65 -13.67
CA ILE A 64 -4.06 6.43 -14.65
C ILE A 64 -3.15 5.29 -14.18
N ILE A 65 -2.69 5.33 -12.92
CA ILE A 65 -1.85 4.29 -12.33
C ILE A 65 -2.60 2.96 -12.34
N PHE A 66 -3.89 2.96 -11.96
CA PHE A 66 -4.70 1.74 -11.93
C PHE A 66 -4.86 1.14 -13.33
N ALA A 67 -5.17 1.96 -14.34
CA ALA A 67 -5.24 1.51 -15.74
C ALA A 67 -3.90 0.97 -16.24
N PHE A 68 -2.79 1.60 -15.85
CA PHE A 68 -1.45 1.15 -16.24
C PHE A 68 -1.08 -0.19 -15.61
N VAL A 69 -1.35 -0.37 -14.31
CA VAL A 69 -1.12 -1.65 -13.61
C VAL A 69 -1.98 -2.76 -14.21
N LEU A 70 -3.27 -2.49 -14.47
CA LEU A 70 -4.16 -3.45 -15.15
C LEU A 70 -3.67 -3.77 -16.56
N ASN A 71 -3.17 -2.80 -17.31
CA ASN A 71 -2.60 -3.04 -18.63
C ASN A 71 -1.42 -4.03 -18.55
N LEU A 72 -0.50 -3.85 -17.60
CA LEU A 72 0.63 -4.77 -17.39
C LEU A 72 0.15 -6.17 -16.98
N LEU A 73 -0.83 -6.26 -16.10
CA LEU A 73 -1.43 -7.53 -15.66
C LEU A 73 -2.11 -8.27 -16.80
N LEU A 74 -2.78 -7.55 -17.72
CA LEU A 74 -3.53 -8.11 -18.84
C LEU A 74 -2.69 -8.33 -20.09
N GLN A 75 -1.42 -7.93 -20.11
CA GLN A 75 -0.49 -8.13 -21.22
C GLN A 75 -0.40 -9.59 -21.71
N PRO A 76 -0.27 -10.62 -20.84
CA PRO A 76 -0.24 -12.01 -21.29
C PRO A 76 -1.52 -12.41 -22.01
N SER A 77 -2.69 -11.98 -21.50
CA SER A 77 -3.99 -12.22 -22.12
C SER A 77 -4.08 -11.53 -23.49
N MET A 78 -3.55 -10.31 -23.60
CA MET A 78 -3.49 -9.58 -24.87
C MET A 78 -2.58 -10.28 -25.89
N ARG A 79 -1.40 -10.75 -25.47
CA ARG A 79 -0.48 -11.53 -26.30
C ARG A 79 -1.13 -12.84 -26.79
N PHE A 80 -1.85 -13.52 -25.91
CA PHE A 80 -2.57 -14.76 -26.23
C PHE A 80 -3.66 -14.51 -27.30
N LEU A 81 -4.52 -13.51 -27.11
CA LEU A 81 -5.58 -13.21 -28.08
C LEU A 81 -5.04 -12.73 -29.43
N THR A 82 -3.98 -11.93 -29.42
CA THR A 82 -3.34 -11.49 -30.68
C THR A 82 -2.61 -12.63 -31.41
N ALA A 83 -2.08 -13.63 -30.68
CA ALA A 83 -1.54 -14.85 -31.26
C ALA A 83 -2.62 -15.69 -31.99
N LEU A 84 -3.88 -15.60 -31.54
CA LEU A 84 -5.05 -16.17 -32.23
C LEU A 84 -5.50 -15.37 -33.46
N ARG A 85 -4.68 -14.41 -33.94
CA ARG A 85 -4.92 -13.51 -35.08
C ARG A 85 -6.10 -12.54 -34.88
N LEU A 86 -6.53 -12.29 -33.64
CA LEU A 86 -7.50 -11.26 -33.38
C LEU A 86 -6.87 -9.86 -33.52
N PRO A 87 -7.55 -8.90 -34.18
CA PRO A 87 -7.06 -7.52 -34.22
C PRO A 87 -7.02 -6.95 -32.79
N ARG A 88 -6.00 -6.12 -32.51
CA ARG A 88 -5.75 -5.58 -31.15
C ARG A 88 -6.98 -4.93 -30.50
N THR A 89 -7.79 -4.21 -31.29
CA THR A 89 -9.02 -3.57 -30.81
C THR A 89 -10.06 -4.59 -30.34
N VAL A 90 -10.25 -5.69 -31.09
CA VAL A 90 -11.18 -6.75 -30.71
C VAL A 90 -10.69 -7.50 -29.51
N ALA A 91 -9.38 -7.81 -29.44
CA ALA A 91 -8.76 -8.45 -28.28
C ALA A 91 -8.93 -7.60 -27.02
N ALA A 92 -8.68 -6.28 -27.10
CA ALA A 92 -8.87 -5.36 -25.99
C ALA A 92 -10.33 -5.31 -25.51
N LEU A 93 -11.29 -5.21 -26.44
CA LEU A 93 -12.72 -5.24 -26.09
C LEU A 93 -13.12 -6.56 -25.43
N THR A 94 -12.63 -7.69 -25.93
CA THR A 94 -12.90 -9.01 -25.34
C THR A 94 -12.36 -9.09 -23.92
N ILE A 95 -11.13 -8.66 -23.68
CA ILE A 95 -10.51 -8.67 -22.34
C ILE A 95 -11.30 -7.80 -21.38
N ILE A 96 -11.65 -6.58 -21.80
CA ILE A 96 -12.43 -5.66 -20.98
C ILE A 96 -13.83 -6.21 -20.70
N SER A 97 -14.49 -6.81 -21.70
CA SER A 97 -15.81 -7.42 -21.51
C SER A 97 -15.76 -8.61 -20.53
N VAL A 98 -14.72 -9.45 -20.62
CA VAL A 98 -14.52 -10.57 -19.68
C VAL A 98 -14.24 -10.04 -18.28
N LEU A 99 -13.39 -9.02 -18.15
CA LEU A 99 -13.09 -8.39 -16.86
C LEU A 99 -14.36 -7.81 -16.21
N PHE A 100 -15.18 -7.06 -16.99
CA PHE A 100 -16.45 -6.53 -16.51
C PHE A 100 -17.44 -7.62 -16.14
N GLY A 101 -17.56 -8.64 -16.98
CA GLY A 101 -18.40 -9.78 -16.71
C GLY A 101 -18.01 -10.49 -15.40
N ALA A 102 -16.70 -10.70 -15.19
CA ALA A 102 -16.17 -11.31 -13.99
C ALA A 102 -16.41 -10.46 -12.73
N VAL A 103 -16.11 -9.16 -12.80
CA VAL A 103 -16.37 -8.23 -11.68
C VAL A 103 -17.86 -8.09 -11.40
N GLY A 104 -18.70 -7.99 -12.43
CA GLY A 104 -20.15 -7.92 -12.28
C GLY A 104 -20.75 -9.19 -11.69
N ALA A 105 -20.33 -10.37 -12.17
CA ALA A 105 -20.77 -11.66 -11.65
C ALA A 105 -20.35 -11.83 -10.18
N LEU A 106 -19.12 -11.44 -9.85
CA LEU A 106 -18.61 -11.47 -8.47
C LEU A 106 -19.39 -10.52 -7.57
N GLY A 107 -19.60 -9.27 -8.01
CA GLY A 107 -20.41 -8.30 -7.28
C GLY A 107 -21.84 -8.77 -7.02
N PHE A 108 -22.49 -9.39 -8.03
CA PHE A 108 -23.81 -9.99 -7.88
C PHE A 108 -23.79 -11.16 -6.89
N ALA A 109 -22.82 -12.06 -6.99
CA ALA A 109 -22.69 -13.21 -6.10
C ALA A 109 -22.44 -12.80 -4.64
N LEU A 110 -21.73 -11.70 -4.41
CA LEU A 110 -21.39 -11.20 -3.08
C LEU A 110 -22.43 -10.27 -2.48
N SER A 111 -23.35 -9.68 -3.27
CA SER A 111 -24.30 -8.68 -2.79
C SER A 111 -25.22 -9.22 -1.68
N GLY A 112 -25.76 -10.42 -1.83
CA GLY A 112 -26.57 -11.08 -0.81
C GLY A 112 -25.79 -11.39 0.49
N PRO A 113 -24.69 -12.14 0.40
CA PRO A 113 -23.83 -12.40 1.54
C PRO A 113 -23.41 -11.15 2.32
N VAL A 114 -22.91 -10.12 1.63
CA VAL A 114 -22.46 -8.88 2.29
C VAL A 114 -23.57 -8.20 3.06
N THR A 115 -24.77 -8.04 2.45
CA THR A 115 -25.91 -7.41 3.13
C THR A 115 -26.36 -8.22 4.35
N THR A 116 -26.35 -9.54 4.27
CA THR A 116 -26.71 -10.43 5.39
C THR A 116 -25.74 -10.27 6.55
N TRP A 117 -24.44 -10.20 6.28
CA TRP A 117 -23.42 -10.04 7.33
C TRP A 117 -23.44 -8.64 7.96
N ILE A 118 -23.67 -7.58 7.16
CA ILE A 118 -23.82 -6.22 7.67
C ILE A 118 -25.05 -6.13 8.61
N ALA A 119 -26.17 -6.78 8.26
CA ALA A 119 -27.37 -6.80 9.09
C ALA A 119 -27.17 -7.61 10.40
N LYS A 120 -26.44 -8.72 10.36
CA LYS A 120 -26.16 -9.56 11.52
C LYS A 120 -25.15 -8.94 12.49
N ALA A 121 -24.26 -8.08 12.03
CA ALA A 121 -23.19 -7.53 12.86
C ALA A 121 -23.70 -6.82 14.14
N PRO A 122 -24.70 -5.92 14.10
CA PRO A 122 -25.22 -5.25 15.29
C PRO A 122 -25.91 -6.21 16.29
N GLU A 123 -26.63 -7.20 15.77
CA GLU A 123 -27.38 -8.17 16.60
C GLU A 123 -26.46 -9.12 17.35
N SER A 124 -25.24 -9.26 16.86
CA SER A 124 -24.26 -10.23 17.39
C SER A 124 -23.28 -9.63 18.40
N LEU A 125 -23.28 -8.31 18.58
CA LEU A 125 -22.41 -7.62 19.56
C LEU A 125 -22.55 -8.19 20.99
N PRO A 126 -23.79 -8.48 21.52
CA PRO A 126 -23.92 -9.06 22.85
C PRO A 126 -23.28 -10.45 22.98
N ARG A 127 -23.26 -11.24 21.92
CA ARG A 127 -22.62 -12.58 21.92
C ARG A 127 -21.11 -12.47 21.98
N ILE A 128 -20.52 -11.53 21.25
CA ILE A 128 -19.09 -11.23 21.30
C ILE A 128 -18.69 -10.83 22.73
N GLU A 129 -19.47 -9.97 23.36
CA GLU A 129 -19.23 -9.56 24.74
C GLU A 129 -19.29 -10.74 25.72
N GLN A 130 -20.24 -11.65 25.55
CA GLN A 130 -20.34 -12.84 26.39
C GLN A 130 -19.16 -13.79 26.22
N GLN A 131 -18.71 -14.04 24.98
CA GLN A 131 -17.57 -14.92 24.72
C GLN A 131 -16.24 -14.29 25.17
N LEU A 132 -16.09 -12.98 25.04
CA LEU A 132 -14.93 -12.24 25.51
C LEU A 132 -14.92 -12.02 27.04
N ARG A 133 -16.02 -12.28 27.75
CA ARG A 133 -16.05 -12.23 29.22
C ARG A 133 -15.05 -13.19 29.87
N ILE A 134 -14.79 -14.33 29.24
CA ILE A 134 -13.77 -15.29 29.72
C ILE A 134 -12.38 -14.64 29.77
N PHE A 135 -12.07 -13.73 28.84
CA PHE A 135 -10.81 -12.96 28.86
C PHE A 135 -10.86 -11.70 29.72
N LYS A 136 -12.06 -11.14 29.94
CA LYS A 136 -12.24 -9.94 30.79
C LYS A 136 -12.25 -10.27 32.28
N GLN A 137 -12.68 -11.46 32.70
CA GLN A 137 -12.74 -11.84 34.11
C GLN A 137 -11.40 -11.69 34.84
N PRO A 138 -10.27 -12.23 34.36
CA PRO A 138 -8.99 -12.04 35.08
C PRO A 138 -8.53 -10.58 35.12
N ILE A 139 -8.86 -9.77 34.08
CA ILE A 139 -8.50 -8.35 34.03
C ILE A 139 -9.41 -7.52 34.96
N GLN A 140 -10.70 -7.84 35.03
CA GLN A 140 -11.65 -7.19 35.93
C GLN A 140 -11.36 -7.53 37.37
N ASP A 141 -10.97 -8.76 37.69
CA ASP A 141 -10.56 -9.16 39.03
C ASP A 141 -9.28 -8.43 39.48
N MET A 142 -8.32 -8.22 38.56
CA MET A 142 -7.15 -7.37 38.80
C MET A 142 -7.52 -5.89 38.95
N GLN A 143 -8.43 -5.36 38.13
CA GLN A 143 -8.90 -3.98 38.21
C GLN A 143 -9.79 -3.77 39.46
N ALA A 144 -10.61 -4.73 39.86
CA ALA A 144 -11.38 -4.68 41.08
C ALA A 144 -10.47 -4.72 42.32
N ALA A 145 -9.36 -5.45 42.25
CA ALA A 145 -8.36 -5.42 43.32
C ALA A 145 -7.63 -4.07 43.39
N SER A 146 -7.28 -3.46 42.23
CA SER A 146 -6.66 -2.12 42.19
C SER A 146 -7.66 -1.00 42.51
N ALA A 147 -8.92 -1.08 42.06
CA ALA A 147 -9.96 -0.11 42.40
C ALA A 147 -10.33 -0.14 43.91
N LYS A 148 -10.25 -1.31 44.56
CA LYS A 148 -10.38 -1.39 46.03
C LYS A 148 -9.25 -0.67 46.79
N VAL A 149 -8.07 -0.61 46.17
CA VAL A 149 -6.95 0.16 46.73
C VAL A 149 -7.13 1.66 46.44
N GLU A 150 -7.71 2.02 45.30
CA GLU A 150 -7.92 3.41 44.88
C GLU A 150 -9.14 4.07 45.53
N THR A 151 -10.22 3.33 45.83
CA THR A 151 -11.37 3.83 46.57
C THR A 151 -11.06 4.13 48.04
N ILE A 152 -9.94 3.62 48.56
CA ILE A 152 -9.44 4.01 49.89
C ILE A 152 -8.68 5.35 49.83
N ALA A 153 -8.26 5.79 48.60
CA ALA A 153 -7.41 6.97 48.42
C ALA A 153 -8.06 8.17 47.69
N ALA A 154 -9.22 8.03 47.04
CA ALA A 154 -9.82 9.10 46.24
C ALA A 154 -11.35 9.20 46.41
N GLY A 155 -11.85 10.42 46.62
CA GLY A 155 -13.26 10.78 46.79
C GLY A 155 -14.13 10.56 45.54
N PRO A 156 -15.45 10.95 45.62
CA PRO A 156 -16.50 10.45 44.75
C PRO A 156 -16.31 10.80 43.26
N PRO A 157 -16.74 9.90 42.33
CA PRO A 157 -16.48 10.06 40.90
C PRO A 157 -17.37 11.12 40.24
N THR A 158 -16.76 11.98 39.45
CA THR A 158 -17.44 12.93 38.57
C THR A 158 -17.94 12.19 37.32
N ASN A 159 -19.24 12.26 37.07
CA ASN A 159 -19.88 11.74 35.84
C ASN A 159 -19.41 12.49 34.60
N VAL A 160 -18.62 11.85 33.78
CA VAL A 160 -18.29 12.34 32.42
C VAL A 160 -19.32 11.79 31.44
N SER A 161 -20.24 12.64 30.99
CA SER A 161 -21.17 12.33 29.89
C SER A 161 -20.39 12.23 28.60
N THR A 162 -20.33 11.03 28.03
CA THR A 162 -19.84 10.81 26.66
C THR A 162 -20.87 11.34 25.65
N VAL A 163 -20.55 12.47 25.02
CA VAL A 163 -21.33 13.00 23.90
C VAL A 163 -21.04 12.14 22.66
N ALA A 164 -22.04 11.39 22.22
CA ALA A 164 -21.96 10.70 20.93
C ALA A 164 -22.03 11.75 19.80
N VAL A 165 -20.93 12.00 19.15
CA VAL A 165 -20.89 12.81 17.92
C VAL A 165 -21.53 11.99 16.83
N ALA A 166 -22.75 12.38 16.40
CA ALA A 166 -23.42 11.85 15.21
C ALA A 166 -22.63 12.31 13.97
N GLY A 167 -21.68 11.49 13.54
CA GLY A 167 -21.05 11.65 12.23
C GLY A 167 -22.04 11.45 11.08
N PRO A 168 -21.74 11.91 9.86
CA PRO A 168 -22.59 11.71 8.69
C PRO A 168 -22.90 10.22 8.57
N GLY A 169 -24.21 9.89 8.51
CA GLY A 169 -24.67 8.50 8.53
C GLY A 169 -23.96 7.68 7.43
N LEU A 170 -23.68 6.40 7.72
CA LEU A 170 -23.01 5.45 6.80
C LEU A 170 -23.60 5.51 5.37
N SER A 171 -24.89 5.76 5.23
CA SER A 171 -25.57 5.93 3.94
C SER A 171 -25.02 7.11 3.12
N GLY A 172 -24.80 8.28 3.74
CA GLY A 172 -24.26 9.45 3.04
C GLY A 172 -22.82 9.25 2.57
N LEU A 173 -21.98 8.62 3.40
CA LEU A 173 -20.59 8.26 3.04
C LEU A 173 -20.55 7.24 1.90
N LEU A 174 -21.46 6.26 1.89
CA LEU A 174 -21.55 5.25 0.84
C LEU A 174 -22.00 5.88 -0.49
N PHE A 175 -22.99 6.77 -0.50
CA PHE A 175 -23.45 7.41 -1.74
C PHE A 175 -22.38 8.32 -2.37
N THR A 176 -21.69 9.12 -1.58
CA THR A 176 -20.66 10.03 -2.09
C THR A 176 -19.43 9.25 -2.58
N GLY A 177 -19.01 8.22 -1.81
CA GLY A 177 -17.90 7.34 -2.18
C GLY A 177 -18.19 6.54 -3.45
N THR A 178 -19.41 6.02 -3.61
CA THR A 178 -19.80 5.23 -4.79
C THR A 178 -19.76 6.06 -6.07
N ARG A 179 -20.21 7.30 -6.05
CA ARG A 179 -20.19 8.18 -7.24
C ARG A 179 -18.74 8.49 -7.68
N ALA A 180 -17.87 8.83 -6.75
CA ALA A 180 -16.47 9.09 -7.03
C ALA A 180 -15.76 7.83 -7.54
N PHE A 181 -16.03 6.68 -6.94
CA PHE A 181 -15.51 5.39 -7.37
C PHE A 181 -15.95 5.04 -8.80
N LEU A 182 -17.24 5.19 -9.13
CA LEU A 182 -17.74 4.92 -10.47
C LEU A 182 -17.10 5.83 -11.53
N ALA A 183 -16.94 7.12 -11.24
CA ALA A 183 -16.29 8.04 -12.15
C ALA A 183 -14.83 7.65 -12.40
N SER A 184 -14.09 7.33 -11.34
CA SER A 184 -12.72 6.85 -11.41
C SER A 184 -12.61 5.53 -12.17
N ALA A 185 -13.51 4.59 -11.93
CA ALA A 185 -13.57 3.31 -12.61
C ALA A 185 -13.80 3.47 -14.13
N VAL A 186 -14.76 4.29 -14.55
CA VAL A 186 -15.03 4.57 -15.97
C VAL A 186 -13.77 5.18 -16.62
N THR A 187 -13.15 6.16 -15.99
CA THR A 187 -11.92 6.78 -16.49
C THR A 187 -10.80 5.75 -16.64
N SER A 188 -10.60 4.89 -15.63
CA SER A 188 -9.58 3.83 -15.66
C SER A 188 -9.82 2.85 -16.80
N ILE A 189 -11.06 2.49 -17.07
CA ILE A 189 -11.44 1.55 -18.12
C ILE A 189 -11.21 2.13 -19.51
N VAL A 190 -11.59 3.39 -19.72
CA VAL A 190 -11.32 4.07 -20.98
C VAL A 190 -9.80 4.17 -21.23
N LEU A 191 -9.05 4.55 -20.21
CA LEU A 191 -7.58 4.58 -20.29
C LEU A 191 -6.99 3.19 -20.55
N LEU A 192 -7.48 2.16 -19.86
CA LEU A 192 -7.06 0.78 -20.07
C LEU A 192 -7.30 0.33 -21.50
N PHE A 193 -8.47 0.63 -22.05
CA PHE A 193 -8.80 0.33 -23.46
C PHE A 193 -7.77 0.97 -24.40
N PHE A 194 -7.51 2.26 -24.23
CA PHE A 194 -6.53 2.96 -25.08
C PHE A 194 -5.13 2.40 -24.89
N LEU A 195 -4.69 2.07 -23.67
CA LEU A 195 -3.40 1.47 -23.40
C LEU A 195 -3.24 0.09 -24.07
N LEU A 196 -4.27 -0.76 -23.95
CA LEU A 196 -4.27 -2.09 -24.58
C LEU A 196 -4.23 -2.01 -26.11
N VAL A 197 -4.99 -1.09 -26.72
CA VAL A 197 -5.03 -0.90 -28.18
C VAL A 197 -3.75 -0.26 -28.70
N THR A 198 -3.26 0.77 -28.00
CA THR A 198 -2.05 1.51 -28.40
C THR A 198 -0.79 0.65 -28.26
N GLY A 199 -0.73 -0.21 -27.24
CA GLY A 199 0.41 -1.10 -26.99
C GLY A 199 1.74 -0.35 -27.02
N ASP A 200 2.70 -0.84 -27.82
CA ASP A 200 4.06 -0.29 -27.94
C ASP A 200 4.15 1.04 -28.73
N MET A 201 3.02 1.62 -29.18
CA MET A 201 3.06 2.80 -30.05
C MET A 201 3.69 4.02 -29.35
N PHE A 202 3.40 4.19 -28.06
CA PHE A 202 4.00 5.25 -27.25
C PHE A 202 5.53 5.09 -27.16
N LEU A 203 5.99 3.87 -26.90
CA LEU A 203 7.41 3.53 -26.85
C LEU A 203 8.10 3.77 -28.21
N ARG A 204 7.44 3.36 -29.31
CA ARG A 204 7.96 3.61 -30.66
C ARG A 204 8.12 5.10 -30.94
N ARG A 205 7.17 5.93 -30.57
CA ARG A 205 7.25 7.39 -30.75
C ARG A 205 8.34 8.01 -29.88
N LEU A 206 8.51 7.54 -28.64
CA LEU A 206 9.58 8.00 -27.76
C LEU A 206 10.97 7.67 -28.35
N VAL A 207 11.11 6.48 -28.89
CA VAL A 207 12.35 6.01 -29.54
C VAL A 207 12.65 6.78 -30.85
N GLU A 208 11.64 7.21 -31.60
CA GLU A 208 11.82 8.03 -32.81
C GLU A 208 12.54 9.35 -32.49
N ILE A 209 12.33 9.94 -31.32
CA ILE A 209 12.90 11.24 -30.89
C ILE A 209 14.38 11.10 -30.46
N MET A 210 14.83 9.89 -30.12
CA MET A 210 16.21 9.69 -29.65
C MET A 210 17.25 9.87 -30.77
N PRO A 211 18.39 10.54 -30.50
CA PRO A 211 19.32 10.94 -31.53
C PRO A 211 20.19 9.81 -32.08
N THR A 212 20.49 8.76 -31.30
CA THR A 212 21.43 7.69 -31.71
C THR A 212 20.76 6.32 -31.75
N LEU A 213 21.19 5.48 -32.74
CA LEU A 213 20.67 4.12 -32.93
C LEU A 213 20.95 3.20 -31.71
N THR A 214 22.11 3.36 -31.09
CA THR A 214 22.49 2.58 -29.91
C THR A 214 21.56 2.88 -28.73
N ASN A 215 21.29 4.17 -28.46
CA ASN A 215 20.36 4.59 -27.42
C ASN A 215 18.93 4.13 -27.68
N LYS A 216 18.52 4.14 -28.96
CA LYS A 216 17.21 3.64 -29.42
C LYS A 216 17.03 2.16 -29.07
N LYS A 217 18.02 1.34 -29.40
CA LYS A 217 17.99 -0.10 -29.11
C LYS A 217 17.95 -0.37 -27.61
N GLN A 218 18.85 0.26 -26.85
CA GLN A 218 18.88 0.11 -25.41
C GLN A 218 17.57 0.53 -24.73
N ALA A 219 16.98 1.65 -25.13
CA ALA A 219 15.71 2.11 -24.58
C ALA A 219 14.57 1.14 -24.84
N VAL A 220 14.50 0.54 -26.05
CA VAL A 220 13.49 -0.47 -26.38
C VAL A 220 13.71 -1.75 -25.57
N ASP A 221 14.95 -2.23 -25.49
CA ASP A 221 15.28 -3.48 -24.80
C ASP A 221 14.99 -3.35 -23.28
N ILE A 222 15.45 -2.26 -22.64
CA ILE A 222 15.19 -1.97 -21.23
C ILE A 222 13.68 -1.84 -20.96
N SER A 223 12.96 -1.10 -21.81
CA SER A 223 11.52 -0.91 -21.61
C SER A 223 10.73 -2.22 -21.72
N ARG A 224 11.09 -3.08 -22.69
CA ARG A 224 10.46 -4.40 -22.85
C ARG A 224 10.81 -5.34 -21.70
N GLU A 225 12.03 -5.29 -21.23
CA GLU A 225 12.47 -6.09 -20.08
C GLU A 225 11.72 -5.68 -18.81
N ILE A 226 11.63 -4.38 -18.53
CA ILE A 226 10.85 -3.84 -17.39
C ILE A 226 9.38 -4.25 -17.51
N GLU A 227 8.75 -4.03 -18.68
CA GLU A 227 7.36 -4.40 -18.90
C GLU A 227 7.12 -5.90 -18.71
N SER A 228 8.00 -6.74 -19.25
CA SER A 228 7.91 -8.19 -19.13
C SER A 228 8.06 -8.66 -17.68
N ASN A 229 9.06 -8.13 -16.97
CA ASN A 229 9.34 -8.50 -15.58
C ASN A 229 8.22 -8.06 -14.64
N ILE A 230 7.73 -6.82 -14.79
CA ILE A 230 6.62 -6.33 -13.98
C ILE A 230 5.33 -7.09 -14.30
N SER A 231 5.05 -7.36 -15.57
CA SER A 231 3.88 -8.14 -15.98
C SER A 231 3.93 -9.56 -15.41
N ALA A 232 5.06 -10.24 -15.51
CA ALA A 232 5.25 -11.57 -14.95
C ALA A 232 5.07 -11.57 -13.41
N TYR A 233 5.65 -10.58 -12.73
CA TYR A 233 5.49 -10.40 -11.29
C TYR A 233 4.03 -10.20 -10.89
N LEU A 234 3.31 -9.28 -11.55
CA LEU A 234 1.90 -9.00 -11.27
C LEU A 234 1.01 -10.23 -11.48
N VAL A 235 1.26 -11.00 -12.55
CA VAL A 235 0.53 -12.24 -12.82
C VAL A 235 0.81 -13.27 -11.75
N THR A 236 2.07 -13.45 -11.36
CA THR A 236 2.46 -14.40 -10.32
C THR A 236 1.81 -14.04 -8.98
N VAL A 237 1.90 -12.79 -8.54
CA VAL A 237 1.26 -12.32 -7.32
C VAL A 237 -0.26 -12.49 -7.37
N SER A 238 -0.89 -12.18 -8.51
CA SER A 238 -2.35 -12.36 -8.66
C SER A 238 -2.76 -13.84 -8.61
N LEU A 239 -1.95 -14.73 -9.17
CA LEU A 239 -2.19 -16.16 -9.14
C LEU A 239 -2.00 -16.74 -7.73
N MET A 240 -0.98 -16.28 -7.00
CA MET A 240 -0.76 -16.65 -5.59
C MET A 240 -1.93 -16.17 -4.72
N ASN A 241 -2.32 -14.90 -4.87
CA ASN A 241 -3.48 -14.35 -4.15
C ASN A 241 -4.77 -15.12 -4.46
N LEU A 242 -4.95 -15.55 -5.72
CA LEU A 242 -6.08 -16.40 -6.11
C LEU A 242 -6.01 -17.76 -5.39
N GLY A 243 -4.83 -18.35 -5.30
CA GLY A 243 -4.59 -19.58 -4.54
C GLY A 243 -4.96 -19.44 -3.06
N VAL A 244 -4.51 -18.36 -2.41
CA VAL A 244 -4.87 -18.03 -1.02
C VAL A 244 -6.39 -17.83 -0.88
N GLY A 245 -7.02 -17.10 -1.81
CA GLY A 245 -8.46 -16.90 -1.81
C GLY A 245 -9.25 -18.21 -1.93
N VAL A 246 -8.86 -19.07 -2.86
CA VAL A 246 -9.50 -20.38 -3.03
C VAL A 246 -9.27 -21.28 -1.80
N ALA A 247 -8.04 -21.35 -1.28
CA ALA A 247 -7.73 -22.13 -0.08
C ALA A 247 -8.53 -21.65 1.14
N THR A 248 -8.65 -20.32 1.31
CA THR A 248 -9.46 -19.72 2.38
C THR A 248 -10.94 -20.02 2.20
N GLY A 249 -11.47 -19.95 0.97
CA GLY A 249 -12.86 -20.31 0.69
C GLY A 249 -13.14 -21.78 1.01
N VAL A 250 -12.24 -22.69 0.65
CA VAL A 250 -12.33 -24.12 0.98
C VAL A 250 -12.25 -24.35 2.49
N ALA A 251 -11.33 -23.68 3.18
CA ALA A 251 -11.20 -23.73 4.63
C ALA A 251 -12.47 -23.23 5.34
N ALA A 252 -13.03 -22.10 4.88
CA ALA A 252 -14.28 -21.56 5.39
C ALA A 252 -15.46 -22.55 5.20
N TYR A 253 -15.56 -23.17 4.04
CA TYR A 253 -16.54 -24.23 3.77
C TYR A 253 -16.37 -25.44 4.69
N ALA A 254 -15.14 -25.91 4.86
CA ALA A 254 -14.81 -27.06 5.72
C ALA A 254 -15.12 -26.78 7.20
N CYS A 255 -14.95 -25.53 7.65
CA CYS A 255 -15.35 -25.09 8.98
C CYS A 255 -16.87 -24.99 9.16
N GLY A 256 -17.67 -25.00 8.09
CA GLY A 256 -19.11 -24.78 8.14
C GLY A 256 -19.51 -23.30 8.23
N LEU A 257 -18.64 -22.38 7.79
CA LEU A 257 -19.01 -20.98 7.67
C LEU A 257 -20.00 -20.79 6.51
N SER A 258 -21.01 -19.94 6.72
CA SER A 258 -21.85 -19.47 5.62
C SER A 258 -21.03 -18.59 4.66
N ASP A 259 -21.38 -18.63 3.38
CA ASP A 259 -20.83 -17.79 2.33
C ASP A 259 -19.29 -17.94 2.11
N PRO A 260 -18.79 -19.16 1.85
CA PRO A 260 -17.34 -19.41 1.70
C PRO A 260 -16.71 -18.61 0.56
N ILE A 261 -17.48 -18.29 -0.50
CA ILE A 261 -17.03 -17.46 -1.63
C ILE A 261 -16.74 -16.05 -1.17
N LEU A 262 -17.54 -15.49 -0.25
CA LEU A 262 -17.31 -14.15 0.31
C LEU A 262 -15.95 -14.11 1.03
N TRP A 263 -15.66 -15.07 1.90
CA TRP A 263 -14.43 -15.11 2.68
C TRP A 263 -13.20 -15.38 1.81
N GLY A 264 -13.32 -16.26 0.82
CA GLY A 264 -12.27 -16.50 -0.17
C GLY A 264 -11.98 -15.25 -1.02
N THR A 265 -13.01 -14.55 -1.47
CA THR A 265 -12.86 -13.31 -2.23
C THR A 265 -12.24 -12.20 -1.39
N LEU A 266 -12.67 -12.08 -0.13
CA LEU A 266 -12.09 -11.12 0.80
C LEU A 266 -10.60 -11.40 1.01
N ALA A 267 -10.23 -12.65 1.24
CA ALA A 267 -8.84 -13.07 1.40
C ALA A 267 -8.00 -12.76 0.15
N PHE A 268 -8.52 -13.02 -1.06
CA PHE A 268 -7.88 -12.68 -2.32
C PHE A 268 -7.53 -11.19 -2.40
N PHE A 269 -8.48 -10.29 -2.10
CA PHE A 269 -8.23 -8.85 -2.17
C PHE A 269 -7.35 -8.33 -1.04
N LEU A 270 -7.54 -8.82 0.18
CA LEU A 270 -6.70 -8.41 1.32
C LEU A 270 -5.22 -8.76 1.09
N ASN A 271 -4.95 -9.89 0.43
CA ASN A 271 -3.58 -10.36 0.23
C ASN A 271 -2.73 -9.45 -0.69
N TYR A 272 -3.35 -8.51 -1.43
CA TYR A 272 -2.59 -7.49 -2.17
C TYR A 272 -1.92 -6.44 -1.26
N VAL A 273 -2.32 -6.35 0.00
CA VAL A 273 -1.73 -5.41 0.97
C VAL A 273 -0.83 -6.19 1.93
N PRO A 274 0.50 -6.18 1.74
CA PRO A 274 1.41 -6.97 2.57
C PRO A 274 1.26 -6.63 4.06
N ILE A 275 1.33 -7.63 4.92
CA ILE A 275 1.26 -7.55 6.38
C ILE A 275 -0.12 -7.12 6.88
N VAL A 276 -0.65 -5.98 6.43
CA VAL A 276 -1.94 -5.43 6.87
C VAL A 276 -3.10 -6.32 6.42
N GLY A 277 -3.06 -6.81 5.18
CA GLY A 277 -4.07 -7.70 4.63
C GLY A 277 -4.26 -8.98 5.44
N PRO A 278 -3.21 -9.79 5.61
CA PRO A 278 -3.27 -10.98 6.45
C PRO A 278 -3.73 -10.72 7.88
N LEU A 279 -3.23 -9.67 8.54
CA LEU A 279 -3.66 -9.31 9.89
C LEU A 279 -5.15 -8.97 9.95
N CYS A 280 -5.65 -8.15 9.01
CA CYS A 280 -7.07 -7.84 8.91
C CYS A 280 -7.89 -9.10 8.62
N GLY A 281 -7.42 -9.97 7.73
CA GLY A 281 -8.09 -11.22 7.40
C GLY A 281 -8.24 -12.15 8.61
N ILE A 282 -7.17 -12.33 9.40
CA ILE A 282 -7.20 -13.09 10.65
C ILE A 282 -8.23 -12.49 11.62
N ALA A 283 -8.20 -11.17 11.82
CA ALA A 283 -9.11 -10.49 12.72
C ALA A 283 -10.58 -10.64 12.27
N ILE A 284 -10.85 -10.45 10.97
CA ILE A 284 -12.21 -10.59 10.41
C ILE A 284 -12.70 -12.03 10.55
N LEU A 285 -11.91 -13.04 10.14
CA LEU A 285 -12.30 -14.44 10.22
C LEU A 285 -12.47 -14.92 11.67
N PHE A 286 -11.70 -14.38 12.61
CA PHE A 286 -11.89 -14.64 14.03
C PHE A 286 -13.22 -14.06 14.53
N VAL A 287 -13.53 -12.81 14.21
CA VAL A 287 -14.81 -12.18 14.56
C VAL A 287 -15.97 -12.95 13.96
N VAL A 288 -15.90 -13.32 12.67
CA VAL A 288 -16.89 -14.12 11.97
C VAL A 288 -17.08 -15.48 12.64
N GLY A 289 -16.00 -16.11 13.05
CA GLY A 289 -16.03 -17.35 13.82
C GLY A 289 -16.77 -17.19 15.16
N LEU A 290 -16.50 -16.11 15.91
CA LEU A 290 -17.21 -15.76 17.16
C LEU A 290 -18.71 -15.52 16.93
N LEU A 291 -19.08 -14.97 15.80
CA LEU A 291 -20.48 -14.72 15.42
C LEU A 291 -21.22 -16.00 14.97
N THR A 292 -20.48 -17.00 14.49
CA THR A 292 -21.04 -18.22 13.89
C THR A 292 -21.10 -19.39 14.88
N PHE A 293 -20.06 -19.52 15.71
CA PHE A 293 -19.90 -20.68 16.60
C PHE A 293 -20.04 -20.30 18.06
N ASP A 294 -20.72 -21.16 18.83
CA ASP A 294 -20.91 -20.95 20.27
C ASP A 294 -19.68 -21.35 21.09
N VAL A 295 -18.78 -22.15 20.51
CA VAL A 295 -17.59 -22.69 21.20
C VAL A 295 -16.32 -21.99 20.69
N LEU A 296 -15.53 -21.41 21.59
CA LEU A 296 -14.37 -20.57 21.29
C LEU A 296 -13.32 -21.25 20.38
N TRP A 297 -13.02 -22.54 20.60
CA TRP A 297 -12.05 -23.25 19.77
C TRP A 297 -12.53 -23.40 18.31
N ARG A 298 -13.87 -23.60 18.09
CA ARG A 298 -14.46 -23.61 16.74
C ARG A 298 -14.47 -22.22 16.12
N ALA A 299 -14.71 -21.21 16.92
CA ALA A 299 -14.65 -19.81 16.47
C ALA A 299 -13.24 -19.39 16.01
N ALA A 300 -12.20 -19.91 16.67
CA ALA A 300 -10.81 -19.63 16.29
C ALA A 300 -10.33 -20.42 15.06
N LEU A 301 -10.99 -21.51 14.70
CA LEU A 301 -10.54 -22.43 13.65
C LEU A 301 -10.39 -21.78 12.27
N PRO A 302 -11.35 -20.95 11.76
CA PRO A 302 -11.21 -20.29 10.48
C PRO A 302 -10.01 -19.34 10.42
N ALA A 303 -9.79 -18.58 11.49
CA ALA A 303 -8.65 -17.68 11.59
C ALA A 303 -7.31 -18.43 11.68
N ALA A 304 -7.27 -19.54 12.40
CA ALA A 304 -6.08 -20.40 12.50
C ALA A 304 -5.74 -21.06 11.16
N LEU A 305 -6.74 -21.55 10.41
CA LEU A 305 -6.52 -22.09 9.07
C LEU A 305 -6.05 -21.02 8.09
N TYR A 306 -6.60 -19.82 8.16
CA TYR A 306 -6.14 -18.69 7.36
C TYR A 306 -4.69 -18.31 7.67
N LEU A 307 -4.31 -18.28 8.94
CA LEU A 307 -2.92 -18.08 9.36
C LEU A 307 -2.00 -19.19 8.81
N LEU A 308 -2.46 -20.45 8.86
CA LEU A 308 -1.72 -21.59 8.32
C LEU A 308 -1.52 -21.46 6.80
N ILE A 309 -2.55 -21.03 6.07
CA ILE A 309 -2.47 -20.80 4.61
C ILE A 309 -1.39 -19.75 4.33
N HIS A 310 -1.36 -18.65 5.08
CA HIS A 310 -0.32 -17.63 4.93
C HIS A 310 1.07 -18.10 5.32
N PHE A 311 1.18 -18.96 6.32
CA PHE A 311 2.48 -19.55 6.68
C PHE A 311 3.04 -20.47 5.60
N ILE A 312 2.17 -21.10 4.80
CA ILE A 312 2.57 -21.96 3.68
C ILE A 312 2.90 -21.12 2.44
N GLU A 313 2.25 -19.97 2.27
CA GLU A 313 2.47 -19.06 1.14
C GLU A 313 3.81 -18.32 1.24
N GLY A 314 4.19 -17.85 2.42
CA GLY A 314 5.41 -17.03 2.67
C GLY A 314 6.61 -17.88 2.99
#